data_25b80022999db946dd3be4c8c7b04cd4
#
_entry.id   25b80022999db946dd3be4c8c7b04cd4
#
_cell.length_a   1.000
_cell.length_b   1.000
_cell.length_c   1.000
_cell.angle_alpha   90.00
_cell.angle_beta   90.00
_cell.angle_gamma   90.00
#
_symmetry.space_group_name_H-M   'P 1'
#
loop_
_entity.id
_entity.type
_entity.pdbx_description
1 polymer ?
#
loop_
_entity_poly.entity_id
_entity_poly.type
_entity_poly.pdbx_seq_one_letter_code
_entity_poly.pdbx_strand_id
1 'polypeptide(L)'
;MKQLLIALCVFGLVGCVTVPVTQNFPKTSDTLQTPPPELKEIPVGASASVIFDTVVENYGTYNEVATQLKGWQQWYVDQKKIFDGAK
;
A
#
# COMPACT_ATOMS: atom_id res chain seq x y z
N MET A 1 -47.50 -13.38 31.36
CA MET A 1 -47.11 -12.22 30.52
C MET A 1 -45.81 -11.57 30.97
N LYS A 2 -45.57 -11.42 32.25
CA LYS A 2 -44.31 -10.84 32.74
C LYS A 2 -43.08 -11.69 32.38
N GLN A 3 -43.21 -13.01 32.42
CA GLN A 3 -42.14 -13.94 32.05
C GLN A 3 -41.80 -13.91 30.57
N LEU A 4 -42.78 -13.64 29.71
CA LEU A 4 -42.59 -13.53 28.27
C LEU A 4 -41.85 -12.25 27.93
N LEU A 5 -42.12 -11.15 28.64
CA LEU A 5 -41.42 -9.87 28.50
C LEU A 5 -39.94 -9.97 28.90
N ILE A 6 -39.68 -10.67 30.01
CA ILE A 6 -38.31 -10.88 30.49
C ILE A 6 -37.52 -11.74 29.50
N ALA A 7 -38.12 -12.79 28.95
CA ALA A 7 -37.50 -13.64 27.94
C ALA A 7 -37.18 -12.84 26.65
N LEU A 8 -38.07 -11.93 26.24
CA LEU A 8 -37.84 -11.10 25.08
C LEU A 8 -36.71 -10.10 25.30
N CYS A 9 -36.58 -9.55 26.51
CA CYS A 9 -35.45 -8.66 26.86
C CYS A 9 -34.10 -9.39 26.87
N VAL A 10 -34.06 -10.65 27.33
CA VAL A 10 -32.82 -11.47 27.33
C VAL A 10 -32.38 -11.79 25.91
N PHE A 11 -33.29 -12.10 25.01
CA PHE A 11 -32.98 -12.33 23.59
C PHE A 11 -32.50 -11.06 22.90
N GLY A 12 -33.01 -9.90 23.28
CA GLY A 12 -32.57 -8.60 22.73
C GLY A 12 -31.14 -8.23 23.09
N LEU A 13 -30.68 -8.68 24.27
CA LEU A 13 -29.30 -8.42 24.72
C LEU A 13 -28.24 -9.26 23.99
N VAL A 14 -28.61 -10.44 23.50
CA VAL A 14 -27.72 -11.33 22.76
C VAL A 14 -27.43 -10.78 21.35
N GLY A 15 -28.32 -9.93 20.79
CA GLY A 15 -28.14 -9.31 19.50
C GLY A 15 -27.10 -8.20 19.44
N CYS A 16 -26.56 -7.79 20.60
CA CYS A 16 -25.56 -6.74 20.70
C CYS A 16 -24.13 -7.26 20.77
N VAL A 17 -23.89 -8.50 20.34
CA VAL A 17 -22.53 -9.04 20.27
C VAL A 17 -21.76 -8.34 19.16
N THR A 18 -20.72 -7.62 19.55
CA THR A 18 -19.82 -6.97 18.60
C THR A 18 -19.09 -8.01 17.79
N VAL A 19 -19.25 -7.93 16.46
CA VAL A 19 -18.48 -8.75 15.55
C VAL A 19 -17.01 -8.32 15.66
N PRO A 20 -16.06 -9.26 15.92
CA PRO A 20 -14.66 -8.88 15.98
C PRO A 20 -14.22 -8.33 14.63
N VAL A 21 -13.78 -7.08 14.64
CA VAL A 21 -13.24 -6.43 13.44
C VAL A 21 -11.84 -6.97 13.24
N THR A 22 -11.64 -7.78 12.21
CA THR A 22 -10.32 -8.20 11.81
C THR A 22 -9.62 -7.00 11.19
N GLN A 23 -8.65 -6.44 11.89
CA GLN A 23 -7.84 -5.37 11.35
C GLN A 23 -6.81 -5.99 10.40
N ASN A 24 -7.09 -5.91 9.12
CA ASN A 24 -6.13 -6.28 8.11
C ASN A 24 -5.34 -5.04 7.71
N PHE A 25 -4.03 -5.19 7.63
CA PHE A 25 -3.18 -4.12 7.12
C PHE A 25 -3.55 -3.84 5.66
N PRO A 26 -3.70 -2.58 5.26
CA PRO A 26 -4.06 -2.25 3.88
C PRO A 26 -3.04 -2.83 2.91
N LYS A 27 -3.54 -3.48 1.86
CA LYS A 27 -2.68 -4.11 0.86
C LYS A 27 -2.28 -3.10 -0.21
N THR A 28 -0.98 -2.95 -0.43
CA THR A 28 -0.45 -2.15 -1.53
C THR A 28 -0.36 -2.99 -2.79
N SER A 29 -0.21 -2.31 -3.92
CA SER A 29 0.09 -2.96 -5.20
C SER A 29 1.43 -3.70 -5.13
N ASP A 30 1.51 -4.88 -5.72
CA ASP A 30 2.76 -5.66 -5.77
C ASP A 30 3.89 -4.87 -6.46
N THR A 31 3.53 -4.04 -7.44
CA THR A 31 4.49 -3.17 -8.13
C THR A 31 5.21 -2.23 -7.19
N LEU A 32 4.50 -1.71 -6.17
CA LEU A 32 5.11 -0.81 -5.18
C LEU A 32 6.06 -1.53 -4.24
N GLN A 33 5.85 -2.82 -4.02
CA GLN A 33 6.66 -3.63 -3.11
C GLN A 33 7.89 -4.22 -3.79
N THR A 34 7.99 -4.10 -5.10
CA THR A 34 9.15 -4.59 -5.84
C THR A 34 10.38 -3.77 -5.47
N PRO A 35 11.51 -4.43 -5.12
CA PRO A 35 12.75 -3.70 -4.84
C PRO A 35 13.19 -2.85 -6.01
N PRO A 36 13.79 -1.67 -5.77
CA PRO A 36 14.27 -0.84 -6.86
C PRO A 36 15.42 -1.54 -7.59
N PRO A 37 15.45 -1.48 -8.93
CA PRO A 37 16.57 -2.01 -9.67
C PRO A 37 17.83 -1.16 -9.44
N GLU A 38 18.98 -1.80 -9.46
CA GLU A 38 20.26 -1.11 -9.31
C GLU A 38 20.65 -0.41 -10.61
N LEU A 39 21.32 0.73 -10.46
CA LEU A 39 21.90 1.43 -11.59
C LEU A 39 23.11 0.66 -12.09
N LYS A 40 23.33 0.66 -13.40
CA LYS A 40 24.51 0.03 -14.00
C LYS A 40 25.72 0.91 -13.84
N GLU A 41 26.84 0.27 -13.50
CA GLU A 41 28.13 0.94 -13.42
C GLU A 41 28.74 1.11 -14.82
N ILE A 42 29.43 2.21 -15.02
CA ILE A 42 30.15 2.45 -16.27
C ILE A 42 31.52 1.77 -16.14
N PRO A 43 31.86 0.80 -17.04
CA PRO A 43 33.17 0.13 -16.97
C PRO A 43 34.31 1.11 -17.18
N VAL A 44 35.43 0.85 -16.51
CA VAL A 44 36.65 1.65 -16.70
C VAL A 44 37.13 1.44 -18.15
N GLY A 45 37.44 2.53 -18.84
CA GLY A 45 37.85 2.48 -20.22
C GLY A 45 36.77 2.28 -21.24
N ALA A 46 35.49 2.47 -20.84
CA ALA A 46 34.35 2.33 -21.72
C ALA A 46 34.39 3.35 -22.88
N SER A 47 33.93 2.91 -24.04
CA SER A 47 33.78 3.80 -25.21
C SER A 47 32.65 4.81 -24.96
N ALA A 48 32.64 5.91 -25.74
CA ALA A 48 31.58 6.91 -25.66
C ALA A 48 30.19 6.30 -25.90
N SER A 49 30.08 5.33 -26.80
CA SER A 49 28.83 4.60 -27.07
C SER A 49 28.32 3.85 -25.84
N VAL A 50 29.21 3.14 -25.14
CA VAL A 50 28.85 2.38 -23.93
C VAL A 50 28.45 3.35 -22.82
N ILE A 51 29.16 4.45 -22.66
CA ILE A 51 28.83 5.49 -21.66
C ILE A 51 27.42 6.03 -21.93
N PHE A 52 27.14 6.41 -23.18
CA PHE A 52 25.85 6.94 -23.57
C PHE A 52 24.71 5.94 -23.31
N ASP A 53 24.88 4.69 -23.73
CA ASP A 53 23.88 3.65 -23.54
C ASP A 53 23.61 3.40 -22.05
N THR A 54 24.65 3.38 -21.23
CA THR A 54 24.53 3.18 -19.79
C THR A 54 23.79 4.34 -19.14
N VAL A 55 24.09 5.58 -19.54
CA VAL A 55 23.42 6.76 -19.01
C VAL A 55 21.91 6.74 -19.37
N VAL A 56 21.58 6.39 -20.60
CA VAL A 56 20.17 6.30 -21.05
C VAL A 56 19.43 5.21 -20.25
N GLU A 57 20.05 4.04 -20.09
CA GLU A 57 19.47 2.96 -19.29
C GLU A 57 19.25 3.37 -17.84
N ASN A 58 20.25 3.99 -17.21
CA ASN A 58 20.16 4.45 -15.83
C ASN A 58 19.10 5.54 -15.66
N TYR A 59 18.94 6.41 -16.66
CA TYR A 59 17.89 7.41 -16.64
C TYR A 59 16.49 6.77 -16.66
N GLY A 60 16.33 5.72 -17.48
CA GLY A 60 15.10 4.92 -17.49
C GLY A 60 14.83 4.24 -16.14
N THR A 61 15.85 3.65 -15.54
CA THR A 61 15.75 3.04 -14.21
C THR A 61 15.36 4.06 -13.14
N TYR A 62 15.95 5.25 -13.18
CA TYR A 62 15.58 6.33 -12.29
C TYR A 62 14.11 6.70 -12.43
N ASN A 63 13.61 6.80 -13.66
CA ASN A 63 12.21 7.13 -13.92
C ASN A 63 11.25 6.05 -13.37
N GLU A 64 11.62 4.78 -13.46
CA GLU A 64 10.85 3.69 -12.86
C GLU A 64 10.77 3.83 -11.34
N VAL A 65 11.89 4.09 -10.69
CA VAL A 65 11.95 4.27 -9.23
C VAL A 65 11.15 5.51 -8.81
N ALA A 66 11.27 6.60 -9.57
CA ALA A 66 10.52 7.82 -9.31
C ALA A 66 9.00 7.60 -9.42
N THR A 67 8.57 6.82 -10.42
CA THR A 67 7.16 6.45 -10.58
C THR A 67 6.68 5.59 -9.42
N GLN A 68 7.52 4.65 -8.98
CA GLN A 68 7.23 3.80 -7.82
C GLN A 68 7.09 4.65 -6.54
N LEU A 69 7.97 5.61 -6.34
CA LEU A 69 7.89 6.52 -5.20
C LEU A 69 6.60 7.34 -5.23
N LYS A 70 6.22 7.85 -6.38
CA LYS A 70 4.94 8.57 -6.55
C LYS A 70 3.75 7.66 -6.21
N GLY A 71 3.82 6.40 -6.59
CA GLY A 71 2.81 5.41 -6.23
C GLY A 71 2.66 5.24 -4.73
N TRP A 72 3.77 5.14 -3.99
CA TRP A 72 3.77 5.08 -2.54
C TRP A 72 3.20 6.35 -1.91
N GLN A 73 3.57 7.51 -2.43
CA GLN A 73 3.06 8.78 -1.94
C GLN A 73 1.55 8.89 -2.15
N GLN A 74 1.06 8.45 -3.31
CA GLN A 74 -0.37 8.44 -3.59
C GLN A 74 -1.11 7.46 -2.68
N TRP A 75 -0.54 6.27 -2.47
CA TRP A 75 -1.12 5.29 -1.55
C TRP A 75 -1.26 5.88 -0.14
N TYR A 76 -0.22 6.56 0.34
CA TYR A 76 -0.25 7.20 1.65
C TYR A 76 -1.37 8.25 1.74
N VAL A 77 -1.49 9.09 0.74
CA VAL A 77 -2.55 10.13 0.69
C VAL A 77 -3.94 9.49 0.71
N ASP A 78 -4.12 8.43 -0.05
CA ASP A 78 -5.41 7.72 -0.13
C ASP A 78 -5.76 7.08 1.21
N GLN A 79 -4.79 6.41 1.86
CA GLN A 79 -5.01 5.80 3.17
C GLN A 79 -5.32 6.84 4.24
N LYS A 80 -4.64 7.97 4.19
CA LYS A 80 -4.89 9.06 5.13
C LYS A 80 -6.30 9.62 4.98
N LYS A 81 -6.78 9.78 3.76
CA LYS A 81 -8.16 10.22 3.49
C LYS A 81 -9.19 9.25 4.06
N ILE A 82 -8.95 7.95 3.88
CA ILE A 82 -9.82 6.91 4.41
C ILE A 82 -9.82 6.98 5.94
N PHE A 83 -8.67 7.09 6.54
CA PHE A 83 -8.52 7.19 8.00
C PHE A 83 -9.20 8.43 8.55
N ASP A 84 -9.00 9.59 7.94
CA ASP A 84 -9.61 10.85 8.36
C ASP A 84 -11.13 10.85 8.13
N GLY A 85 -11.58 10.20 7.06
CA GLY A 85 -13.00 10.06 6.77
C GLY A 85 -13.74 9.10 7.72
N ALA A 86 -13.00 8.19 8.37
CA ALA A 86 -13.57 7.24 9.33
C ALA A 86 -13.77 7.85 10.75
N LYS A 87 -13.23 9.02 11.00
CA LYS A 87 -13.45 9.76 12.27
C LYS A 87 -14.87 10.38 12.29
#